data_aa5380584427bafb484de8a929d534c2
#
_entry.id   aa5380584427bafb484de8a929d534c2
#
_cell.length_a   1.000
_cell.length_b   1.000
_cell.length_c   1.000
_cell.angle_alpha   90.00
_cell.angle_beta   90.00
_cell.angle_gamma   90.00
#
_symmetry.space_group_name_H-M   'P 1'
#
loop_
_entity.id
_entity.type
_entity.pdbx_description
1 polymer ?
#
loop_
_entity_poly.entity_id
_entity_poly.type
_entity_poly.pdbx_seq_one_letter_code
_entity_poly.pdbx_strand_id
1 'polypeptide(L)'
;MNGVFISDFLELDNKLDELGVFDALIDRDSHFFINVLRLKQAQTPEFVGSYERINDFFGKIMILLQNSNQKNDKLYRNALERFQFSEVNGINLGFSESSMGAGFGKVLSKQVISDAYDIVKTGSNQPEIFQLVGLFEENVGADRLSDMIATIILPDILAYTKRINVELGINQENYPEVEFLNDVVINPYKKCELLYLPEEILHELPIARCWNDIDRVIAENRVIREEVNEVIGNKWRKLASSEKKSYLKEYIFKDSKRCAHVIEGYKNEEIGRFSPASDIEYFIATIFKQMKRSGAFNFLEHSDHSGIGSWEVSLKVLDIFKFWVEDNKGWDIILSAPSAKREKTVQGLIQLSGLKYCEDNNFDFTFEPNEGPGPADIKISRGSKDKTIIEVKLNTNPDYLHGYEEQIETYAKAEKTNKCIYVYVKIEKHPQKDKKIKQAYLRRQKSGGIVPYLYIIDAQKRLSASRKSS
;
A
#
# COMPACT_ATOMS: atom_id res chain seq x y z
N MET A 1 -11.11 -1.94 10.94
CA MET A 1 -11.58 -1.32 9.68
C MET A 1 -11.61 -2.40 8.62
N ASN A 2 -12.78 -3.02 8.43
CA ASN A 2 -12.94 -4.05 7.42
C ASN A 2 -13.25 -3.35 6.10
N GLY A 3 -12.30 -3.33 5.13
CA GLY A 3 -12.57 -2.87 3.79
C GLY A 3 -13.56 -3.81 3.08
N VAL A 4 -14.38 -3.29 2.18
CA VAL A 4 -15.29 -4.09 1.36
C VAL A 4 -14.67 -4.29 -0.01
N PHE A 5 -14.33 -5.53 -0.34
CA PHE A 5 -13.79 -5.90 -1.65
C PHE A 5 -14.89 -5.99 -2.72
N ILE A 6 -14.52 -5.80 -3.99
CA ILE A 6 -15.43 -6.06 -5.13
C ILE A 6 -15.97 -7.48 -5.04
N SER A 7 -15.09 -8.46 -4.80
CA SER A 7 -15.48 -9.87 -4.73
C SER A 7 -16.40 -10.19 -3.55
N ASP A 8 -16.31 -9.48 -2.43
CA ASP A 8 -17.24 -9.64 -1.30
C ASP A 8 -18.60 -8.98 -1.62
N PHE A 9 -18.60 -7.82 -2.27
CA PHE A 9 -19.81 -7.09 -2.66
C PHE A 9 -20.63 -7.83 -3.71
N LEU A 10 -19.97 -8.48 -4.66
CA LEU A 10 -20.61 -9.21 -5.77
C LEU A 10 -20.65 -10.74 -5.52
N GLU A 11 -20.26 -11.22 -4.35
CA GLU A 11 -20.24 -12.64 -3.98
C GLU A 11 -19.49 -13.54 -5.00
N LEU A 12 -18.32 -13.06 -5.45
CA LEU A 12 -17.55 -13.70 -6.53
C LEU A 12 -16.51 -14.72 -6.07
N ASP A 13 -16.32 -14.92 -4.75
CA ASP A 13 -15.26 -15.75 -4.20
C ASP A 13 -13.86 -15.38 -4.72
N ASN A 14 -13.16 -16.34 -5.35
CA ASN A 14 -11.81 -16.14 -5.91
C ASN A 14 -11.82 -15.88 -7.43
N LYS A 15 -12.97 -15.67 -8.05
CA LYS A 15 -13.07 -15.54 -9.52
C LYS A 15 -12.31 -14.35 -10.08
N LEU A 16 -12.22 -13.25 -9.34
CA LEU A 16 -11.42 -12.08 -9.76
C LEU A 16 -9.93 -12.43 -9.77
N ASP A 17 -9.43 -13.09 -8.71
CA ASP A 17 -8.04 -13.53 -8.60
C ASP A 17 -7.67 -14.50 -9.74
N GLU A 18 -8.58 -15.43 -10.08
CA GLU A 18 -8.40 -16.41 -11.19
C GLU A 18 -8.28 -15.74 -12.55
N LEU A 19 -8.93 -14.59 -12.73
CA LEU A 19 -8.88 -13.78 -13.96
C LEU A 19 -7.79 -12.71 -13.94
N GLY A 20 -7.02 -12.60 -12.85
CA GLY A 20 -5.99 -11.58 -12.68
C GLY A 20 -6.57 -10.16 -12.56
N VAL A 21 -7.81 -10.04 -12.12
CA VAL A 21 -8.50 -8.75 -11.88
C VAL A 21 -8.11 -8.26 -10.50
N PHE A 22 -7.68 -7.02 -10.40
CA PHE A 22 -7.42 -6.38 -9.12
C PHE A 22 -8.73 -6.26 -8.31
N ASP A 23 -8.77 -6.94 -7.18
CA ASP A 23 -9.92 -6.95 -6.29
C ASP A 23 -9.90 -5.70 -5.39
N ALA A 24 -10.31 -4.57 -5.93
CA ALA A 24 -10.24 -3.28 -5.24
C ALA A 24 -11.14 -3.21 -4.02
N LEU A 25 -10.76 -2.36 -3.06
CA LEU A 25 -11.66 -1.91 -1.98
C LEU A 25 -12.64 -0.89 -2.55
N ILE A 26 -13.96 -1.11 -2.39
CA ILE A 26 -14.98 -0.22 -2.96
C ILE A 26 -15.39 0.91 -2.02
N ASP A 27 -15.08 0.81 -0.74
CA ASP A 27 -15.36 1.80 0.30
C ASP A 27 -14.25 2.85 0.48
N ARG A 28 -13.06 2.61 -0.11
CA ARG A 28 -11.88 3.49 -0.06
C ARG A 28 -10.96 3.27 -1.24
N ASP A 29 -9.94 4.12 -1.39
CA ASP A 29 -8.88 3.93 -2.37
C ASP A 29 -7.75 3.05 -1.80
N SER A 30 -7.11 2.29 -2.68
CA SER A 30 -5.92 1.51 -2.39
C SER A 30 -4.69 2.23 -2.95
N HIS A 31 -3.56 2.15 -2.25
CA HIS A 31 -2.33 2.87 -2.61
C HIS A 31 -1.53 2.18 -3.73
N PHE A 32 -2.25 1.77 -4.77
CA PHE A 32 -1.66 1.29 -6.02
C PHE A 32 -1.86 2.30 -7.13
N PHE A 33 -1.09 2.14 -8.21
CA PHE A 33 -1.11 3.08 -9.32
C PHE A 33 -0.96 2.34 -10.64
N ILE A 34 -1.53 2.88 -11.71
CA ILE A 34 -1.30 2.39 -13.06
C ILE A 34 0.12 2.77 -13.46
N ASN A 35 0.96 1.76 -13.69
CA ASN A 35 2.34 1.95 -14.06
C ASN A 35 2.52 1.84 -15.58
N VAL A 36 3.01 2.91 -16.22
CA VAL A 36 3.12 2.98 -17.69
C VAL A 36 4.09 1.95 -18.25
N LEU A 37 5.18 1.63 -17.55
CA LEU A 37 6.14 0.61 -18.00
C LEU A 37 5.54 -0.81 -17.87
N ARG A 38 4.61 -1.03 -16.95
CA ARG A 38 3.83 -2.27 -16.87
C ARG A 38 2.84 -2.37 -18.04
N LEU A 39 2.21 -1.27 -18.44
CA LEU A 39 1.37 -1.23 -19.64
C LEU A 39 2.14 -1.62 -20.91
N LYS A 40 3.41 -1.27 -21.02
CA LYS A 40 4.27 -1.69 -22.13
C LYS A 40 4.41 -3.22 -22.25
N GLN A 41 4.22 -3.95 -21.16
CA GLN A 41 4.34 -5.40 -21.06
C GLN A 41 3.00 -6.11 -20.88
N ALA A 42 1.88 -5.38 -20.93
CA ALA A 42 0.55 -5.90 -20.68
C ALA A 42 0.20 -7.02 -21.68
N GLN A 43 -0.38 -8.11 -21.15
CA GLN A 43 -0.86 -9.25 -21.92
C GLN A 43 -2.38 -9.24 -22.05
N THR A 44 -3.08 -8.52 -21.16
CA THR A 44 -4.54 -8.36 -21.22
C THR A 44 -4.93 -7.65 -22.51
N PRO A 45 -5.79 -8.25 -23.36
CA PRO A 45 -6.03 -7.79 -24.72
C PRO A 45 -6.40 -6.32 -24.85
N GLU A 46 -7.21 -5.81 -23.95
CA GLU A 46 -7.67 -4.41 -23.95
C GLU A 46 -6.54 -3.41 -23.71
N PHE A 47 -5.49 -3.82 -23.00
CA PHE A 47 -4.36 -2.96 -22.65
C PHE A 47 -3.15 -3.12 -23.57
N VAL A 48 -3.20 -4.08 -24.51
CA VAL A 48 -2.20 -4.17 -25.58
C VAL A 48 -2.34 -2.94 -26.48
N GLY A 49 -1.27 -2.12 -26.56
CA GLY A 49 -1.29 -0.85 -27.28
C GLY A 49 -1.63 0.39 -26.45
N SER A 50 -1.97 0.22 -25.16
CA SER A 50 -2.23 1.38 -24.26
C SER A 50 -0.99 2.21 -24.01
N TYR A 51 0.19 1.60 -23.96
CA TYR A 51 1.46 2.31 -23.87
C TYR A 51 1.70 3.24 -25.08
N GLU A 52 1.48 2.74 -26.28
CA GLU A 52 1.59 3.49 -27.53
C GLU A 52 0.57 4.62 -27.56
N ARG A 53 -0.65 4.39 -27.13
CA ARG A 53 -1.71 5.43 -27.01
C ARG A 53 -1.30 6.57 -26.10
N ILE A 54 -0.68 6.27 -24.95
CA ILE A 54 -0.16 7.27 -24.02
C ILE A 54 0.94 8.09 -24.68
N ASN A 55 1.88 7.43 -25.32
CA ASN A 55 2.99 8.11 -26.01
C ASN A 55 2.50 8.95 -27.19
N ASP A 56 1.52 8.47 -27.96
CA ASP A 56 0.89 9.24 -29.04
C ASP A 56 0.15 10.48 -28.51
N PHE A 57 -0.52 10.34 -27.39
CA PHE A 57 -1.20 11.46 -26.75
C PHE A 57 -0.20 12.58 -26.38
N PHE A 58 0.85 12.22 -25.64
CA PHE A 58 1.88 13.17 -25.26
C PHE A 58 2.74 13.63 -26.43
N GLY A 59 3.00 12.76 -27.41
CA GLY A 59 3.67 13.12 -28.66
C GLY A 59 2.95 14.24 -29.42
N LYS A 60 1.62 14.21 -29.50
CA LYS A 60 0.82 15.29 -30.10
C LYS A 60 0.96 16.61 -29.34
N ILE A 61 1.04 16.56 -28.01
CA ILE A 61 1.31 17.76 -27.20
C ILE A 61 2.70 18.30 -27.49
N MET A 62 3.72 17.43 -27.54
CA MET A 62 5.10 17.81 -27.86
C MET A 62 5.19 18.50 -29.23
N ILE A 63 4.53 17.97 -30.26
CA ILE A 63 4.48 18.56 -31.60
C ILE A 63 3.87 19.97 -31.58
N LEU A 64 2.79 20.19 -30.81
CA LEU A 64 2.21 21.51 -30.65
C LEU A 64 3.21 22.49 -30.01
N LEU A 65 3.91 22.06 -28.96
CA LEU A 65 4.91 22.89 -28.27
C LEU A 65 6.15 23.16 -29.11
N GLN A 66 6.60 22.19 -29.92
CA GLN A 66 7.72 22.37 -30.87
C GLN A 66 7.45 23.48 -31.91
N ASN A 67 6.22 23.48 -32.43
CA ASN A 67 5.80 24.44 -33.46
C ASN A 67 5.25 25.76 -32.90
N SER A 68 5.08 25.87 -31.59
CA SER A 68 4.73 27.12 -30.90
C SER A 68 5.94 28.07 -30.91
N ASN A 69 5.75 29.33 -31.26
CA ASN A 69 6.83 30.32 -31.31
C ASN A 69 7.05 30.99 -29.93
N GLN A 70 6.01 31.09 -29.12
CA GLN A 70 6.07 31.70 -27.79
C GLN A 70 5.00 31.14 -26.87
N LYS A 71 5.25 31.18 -25.56
CA LYS A 71 4.24 30.83 -24.56
C LYS A 71 2.99 31.69 -24.78
N ASN A 72 1.81 31.07 -24.65
CA ASN A 72 0.47 31.66 -24.88
C ASN A 72 0.07 31.94 -26.34
N ASP A 73 0.82 31.51 -27.34
CA ASP A 73 0.32 31.53 -28.73
C ASP A 73 -0.78 30.45 -28.94
N LYS A 74 -1.32 30.36 -30.15
CA LYS A 74 -2.44 29.44 -30.45
C LYS A 74 -2.05 27.97 -30.23
N LEU A 75 -0.84 27.57 -30.63
CA LEU A 75 -0.39 26.17 -30.48
C LEU A 75 -0.10 25.82 -29.02
N TYR A 76 0.52 26.74 -28.29
CA TYR A 76 0.73 26.58 -26.85
C TYR A 76 -0.60 26.42 -26.08
N ARG A 77 -1.60 27.30 -26.38
CA ARG A 77 -2.92 27.19 -25.77
C ARG A 77 -3.62 25.87 -26.11
N ASN A 78 -3.50 25.40 -27.33
CA ASN A 78 -4.03 24.10 -27.75
C ASN A 78 -3.37 22.93 -26.99
N ALA A 79 -2.05 22.99 -26.75
CA ALA A 79 -1.35 22.01 -25.92
C ALA A 79 -1.87 22.02 -24.46
N LEU A 80 -2.07 23.21 -23.89
CA LEU A 80 -2.61 23.39 -22.55
C LEU A 80 -4.06 22.91 -22.41
N GLU A 81 -4.91 23.16 -23.40
CA GLU A 81 -6.30 22.68 -23.43
C GLU A 81 -6.38 21.14 -23.47
N ARG A 82 -5.46 20.51 -24.19
CA ARG A 82 -5.35 19.05 -24.26
C ARG A 82 -4.80 18.42 -22.97
N PHE A 83 -3.98 19.16 -22.25
CA PHE A 83 -3.35 18.70 -21.00
C PHE A 83 -4.25 19.03 -19.79
N GLN A 84 -5.48 18.54 -19.83
CA GLN A 84 -6.45 18.64 -18.73
C GLN A 84 -7.01 17.25 -18.47
N PHE A 85 -6.89 16.79 -17.24
CA PHE A 85 -7.31 15.45 -16.83
C PHE A 85 -8.28 15.56 -15.67
N SER A 86 -9.42 14.89 -15.81
CA SER A 86 -10.38 14.72 -14.73
C SER A 86 -9.98 13.52 -13.88
N GLU A 87 -10.36 13.53 -12.64
CA GLU A 87 -10.23 12.37 -11.76
C GLU A 87 -11.09 11.20 -12.27
N VAL A 88 -10.54 10.00 -12.30
CA VAL A 88 -11.25 8.77 -12.65
C VAL A 88 -11.63 8.02 -11.37
N ASN A 89 -12.76 8.42 -10.77
CA ASN A 89 -13.19 7.97 -9.44
C ASN A 89 -13.52 6.47 -9.33
N GLY A 90 -13.76 5.79 -10.43
CA GLY A 90 -14.26 4.42 -10.44
C GLY A 90 -13.21 3.33 -10.27
N ILE A 91 -11.92 3.65 -10.39
CA ILE A 91 -10.82 2.68 -10.32
C ILE A 91 -10.40 2.32 -8.90
N ASN A 92 -10.84 3.07 -7.89
CA ASN A 92 -10.54 2.89 -6.46
C ASN A 92 -9.04 2.81 -6.13
N LEU A 93 -8.25 3.62 -6.83
CA LEU A 93 -6.83 3.80 -6.60
C LEU A 93 -6.54 5.23 -6.13
N GLY A 94 -5.56 5.42 -5.24
CA GLY A 94 -5.12 6.72 -4.81
C GLY A 94 -4.88 6.85 -3.30
N PHE A 95 -4.81 8.09 -2.80
CA PHE A 95 -4.59 8.41 -1.38
C PHE A 95 -5.80 9.03 -0.69
N SER A 96 -6.92 9.23 -1.38
CA SER A 96 -8.02 10.00 -0.85
C SER A 96 -8.91 9.17 0.06
N GLU A 97 -9.02 9.56 1.33
CA GLU A 97 -10.10 9.13 2.21
C GLU A 97 -11.42 9.88 1.92
N SER A 98 -11.37 10.93 1.09
CA SER A 98 -12.52 11.76 0.69
C SER A 98 -12.70 11.76 -0.82
N SER A 99 -13.94 11.63 -1.26
CA SER A 99 -14.36 11.59 -2.67
C SER A 99 -14.14 12.86 -3.49
N MET A 100 -13.33 13.80 -3.02
CA MET A 100 -12.98 15.04 -3.71
C MET A 100 -11.48 15.16 -3.88
N GLY A 101 -10.89 14.31 -4.73
CA GLY A 101 -9.53 14.50 -5.24
C GLY A 101 -9.48 15.71 -6.18
N ALA A 102 -8.41 16.48 -6.14
CA ALA A 102 -8.17 17.55 -7.08
C ALA A 102 -7.35 16.98 -8.26
N GLY A 103 -8.02 16.63 -9.36
CA GLY A 103 -7.36 16.26 -10.62
C GLY A 103 -6.34 17.32 -11.08
N PHE A 104 -5.74 17.15 -12.26
CA PHE A 104 -4.80 18.12 -12.85
C PHE A 104 -5.45 19.49 -13.04
N GLY A 105 -5.49 20.28 -11.97
CA GLY A 105 -6.09 21.62 -11.98
C GLY A 105 -5.38 22.57 -12.94
N LYS A 106 -6.08 23.62 -13.41
CA LYS A 106 -5.59 24.59 -14.41
C LYS A 106 -4.22 25.20 -14.07
N VAL A 107 -3.89 25.38 -12.80
CA VAL A 107 -2.60 25.96 -12.37
C VAL A 107 -1.48 24.97 -12.64
N LEU A 108 -1.67 23.72 -12.25
CA LEU A 108 -0.67 22.67 -12.43
C LEU A 108 -0.46 22.32 -13.90
N SER A 109 -1.54 22.22 -14.69
CA SER A 109 -1.45 22.02 -16.14
C SER A 109 -0.63 23.13 -16.82
N LYS A 110 -0.83 24.39 -16.40
CA LYS A 110 -0.02 25.52 -16.91
C LYS A 110 1.45 25.36 -16.55
N GLN A 111 1.77 24.92 -15.34
CA GLN A 111 3.15 24.74 -14.90
C GLN A 111 3.82 23.64 -15.72
N VAL A 112 3.20 22.44 -15.79
CA VAL A 112 3.74 21.29 -16.53
C VAL A 112 3.92 21.62 -18.03
N ILE A 113 2.96 22.26 -18.66
CA ILE A 113 3.06 22.65 -20.09
C ILE A 113 4.13 23.73 -20.28
N SER A 114 4.29 24.67 -19.33
CA SER A 114 5.36 25.66 -19.39
C SER A 114 6.75 25.01 -19.36
N ASP A 115 6.94 24.03 -18.48
CA ASP A 115 8.19 23.31 -18.35
C ASP A 115 8.44 22.41 -19.56
N ALA A 116 7.42 21.70 -20.04
CA ALA A 116 7.51 20.92 -21.27
C ALA A 116 7.88 21.80 -22.48
N TYR A 117 7.34 23.01 -22.57
CA TYR A 117 7.73 23.98 -23.62
C TYR A 117 9.23 24.31 -23.55
N ASP A 118 9.74 24.62 -22.36
CA ASP A 118 11.14 24.95 -22.18
C ASP A 118 12.05 23.77 -22.54
N ILE A 119 11.69 22.55 -22.14
CA ILE A 119 12.40 21.31 -22.49
C ILE A 119 12.40 21.08 -24.02
N VAL A 120 11.24 21.22 -24.65
CA VAL A 120 11.12 21.05 -26.11
C VAL A 120 12.00 22.05 -26.86
N LYS A 121 12.10 23.29 -26.35
CA LYS A 121 12.98 24.31 -26.97
C LYS A 121 14.48 24.03 -26.79
N THR A 122 14.87 23.15 -25.87
CA THR A 122 16.26 22.65 -25.81
C THR A 122 16.55 21.53 -26.83
N GLY A 123 15.54 21.08 -27.57
CA GLY A 123 15.66 20.04 -28.62
C GLY A 123 15.21 18.64 -28.17
N SER A 124 14.67 18.48 -26.96
CA SER A 124 14.08 17.20 -26.53
C SER A 124 12.72 16.98 -27.18
N ASN A 125 12.46 15.75 -27.65
CA ASN A 125 11.21 15.36 -28.31
C ASN A 125 10.63 14.04 -27.75
N GLN A 126 11.04 13.66 -26.56
CA GLN A 126 10.63 12.40 -25.94
C GLN A 126 9.37 12.61 -25.06
N PRO A 127 8.21 12.04 -25.45
CA PRO A 127 6.94 12.23 -24.74
C PRO A 127 6.94 11.63 -23.34
N GLU A 128 7.83 10.69 -23.06
CA GLU A 128 7.97 10.04 -21.75
C GLU A 128 8.31 11.02 -20.63
N ILE A 129 8.77 12.24 -20.95
CA ILE A 129 9.01 13.28 -19.95
C ILE A 129 7.74 13.59 -19.13
N PHE A 130 6.55 13.48 -19.73
CA PHE A 130 5.30 13.67 -19.01
C PHE A 130 5.02 12.58 -17.98
N GLN A 131 5.59 11.39 -18.17
CA GLN A 131 5.50 10.28 -17.21
C GLN A 131 6.42 10.52 -16.00
N LEU A 132 7.47 11.32 -16.20
CA LEU A 132 8.45 11.67 -15.16
C LEU A 132 8.17 13.01 -14.46
N VAL A 133 7.11 13.70 -14.85
CA VAL A 133 6.80 15.04 -14.31
C VAL A 133 6.67 15.06 -12.78
N GLY A 134 6.22 13.97 -12.18
CA GLY A 134 6.14 13.82 -10.72
C GLY A 134 7.48 13.84 -9.98
N LEU A 135 8.60 13.60 -10.69
CA LEU A 135 9.94 13.73 -10.11
C LEU A 135 10.37 15.20 -9.95
N PHE A 136 9.79 16.10 -10.74
CA PHE A 136 10.29 17.47 -10.87
C PHE A 136 9.29 18.52 -10.38
N GLU A 137 7.99 18.24 -10.49
CA GLU A 137 6.95 19.18 -10.11
C GLU A 137 6.48 18.95 -8.69
N GLU A 138 6.41 20.03 -7.90
CA GLU A 138 6.08 19.97 -6.47
C GLU A 138 4.69 19.44 -6.28
N ASN A 139 3.72 19.65 -6.89
CA ASN A 139 2.36 19.20 -6.62
C ASN A 139 1.89 18.05 -7.51
N VAL A 140 2.81 17.33 -8.16
CA VAL A 140 2.50 16.14 -8.94
C VAL A 140 2.93 14.91 -8.16
N GLY A 141 1.96 14.27 -7.54
CA GLY A 141 2.12 12.99 -6.86
C GLY A 141 1.67 11.82 -7.74
N ALA A 142 1.79 10.62 -7.16
CA ALA A 142 1.41 9.37 -7.80
C ALA A 142 -0.08 9.35 -8.23
N ASP A 143 -0.98 9.91 -7.40
CA ASP A 143 -2.40 10.01 -7.71
C ASP A 143 -2.65 10.73 -9.05
N ARG A 144 -2.10 11.93 -9.18
CA ARG A 144 -2.33 12.74 -10.37
C ARG A 144 -1.75 12.13 -11.64
N LEU A 145 -0.64 11.41 -11.51
CA LEU A 145 -0.09 10.66 -12.65
C LEU A 145 -0.95 9.46 -13.01
N SER A 146 -1.44 8.73 -12.02
CA SER A 146 -2.36 7.61 -12.23
C SER A 146 -3.66 8.09 -12.88
N ASP A 147 -4.25 9.19 -12.41
CA ASP A 147 -5.44 9.81 -13.00
C ASP A 147 -5.22 10.26 -14.44
N MET A 148 -4.06 10.87 -14.70
CA MET A 148 -3.67 11.28 -16.06
C MET A 148 -3.60 10.07 -17.00
N ILE A 149 -2.95 9.00 -16.57
CA ILE A 149 -2.85 7.77 -17.33
C ILE A 149 -4.23 7.11 -17.50
N ALA A 150 -4.98 6.97 -16.39
CA ALA A 150 -6.33 6.39 -16.42
C ALA A 150 -7.27 7.15 -17.38
N THR A 151 -7.21 8.48 -17.42
CA THR A 151 -8.00 9.28 -18.35
C THR A 151 -7.66 8.98 -19.81
N ILE A 152 -6.38 8.79 -20.14
CA ILE A 152 -5.94 8.50 -21.52
C ILE A 152 -6.38 7.10 -21.96
N ILE A 153 -6.33 6.11 -21.06
CA ILE A 153 -6.70 4.72 -21.35
C ILE A 153 -8.10 4.33 -20.87
N LEU A 154 -8.93 5.30 -20.49
CA LEU A 154 -10.29 5.06 -20.01
C LEU A 154 -11.14 4.18 -20.95
N PRO A 155 -11.04 4.30 -22.28
CA PRO A 155 -11.75 3.38 -23.20
C PRO A 155 -11.32 1.91 -23.01
N ASP A 156 -10.06 1.65 -22.72
CA ASP A 156 -9.51 0.30 -22.51
C ASP A 156 -9.99 -0.26 -21.16
N ILE A 157 -10.01 0.59 -20.12
CA ILE A 157 -10.53 0.25 -18.79
C ILE A 157 -12.03 -0.11 -18.87
N LEU A 158 -12.82 0.68 -19.59
CA LEU A 158 -14.25 0.41 -19.80
C LEU A 158 -14.49 -0.88 -20.58
N ALA A 159 -13.72 -1.13 -21.65
CA ALA A 159 -13.81 -2.36 -22.43
C ALA A 159 -13.49 -3.58 -21.57
N TYR A 160 -12.41 -3.51 -20.79
CA TYR A 160 -12.01 -4.55 -19.84
C TYR A 160 -13.10 -4.80 -18.80
N THR A 161 -13.61 -3.76 -18.16
CA THR A 161 -14.67 -3.85 -17.14
C THR A 161 -15.90 -4.57 -17.71
N LYS A 162 -16.36 -4.20 -18.91
CA LYS A 162 -17.51 -4.83 -19.56
C LYS A 162 -17.25 -6.29 -19.91
N ARG A 163 -16.06 -6.63 -20.41
CA ARG A 163 -15.71 -8.02 -20.69
C ARG A 163 -15.75 -8.87 -19.43
N ILE A 164 -15.14 -8.39 -18.34
CA ILE A 164 -15.15 -9.10 -17.05
C ILE A 164 -16.57 -9.27 -16.52
N ASN A 165 -17.43 -8.25 -16.64
CA ASN A 165 -18.84 -8.37 -16.26
C ASN A 165 -19.55 -9.46 -17.05
N VAL A 166 -19.33 -9.53 -18.37
CA VAL A 166 -19.90 -10.59 -19.22
C VAL A 166 -19.37 -11.97 -18.82
N GLU A 167 -18.06 -12.12 -18.61
CA GLU A 167 -17.40 -13.38 -18.28
C GLU A 167 -17.87 -13.94 -16.93
N LEU A 168 -18.12 -13.07 -15.96
CA LEU A 168 -18.59 -13.44 -14.62
C LEU A 168 -20.13 -13.45 -14.50
N GLY A 169 -20.88 -13.09 -15.56
CA GLY A 169 -22.33 -13.01 -15.54
C GLY A 169 -22.87 -11.88 -14.67
N ILE A 170 -22.10 -10.80 -14.51
CA ILE A 170 -22.47 -9.64 -13.71
C ILE A 170 -23.36 -8.72 -14.55
N ASN A 171 -24.67 -8.79 -14.34
CA ASN A 171 -25.68 -8.00 -15.04
C ASN A 171 -26.91 -7.81 -14.15
N GLN A 172 -27.83 -6.93 -14.58
CA GLN A 172 -29.03 -6.57 -13.81
C GLN A 172 -29.95 -7.77 -13.53
N GLU A 173 -29.95 -8.79 -14.40
CA GLU A 173 -30.80 -9.97 -14.21
C GLU A 173 -30.28 -10.87 -13.08
N ASN A 174 -28.97 -11.11 -13.06
CA ASN A 174 -28.32 -11.95 -12.04
C ASN A 174 -28.08 -11.23 -10.70
N TYR A 175 -28.00 -9.89 -10.74
CA TYR A 175 -27.75 -9.03 -9.56
C TYR A 175 -28.82 -7.94 -9.46
N PRO A 176 -30.10 -8.28 -9.16
CA PRO A 176 -31.21 -7.33 -9.17
C PRO A 176 -31.07 -6.21 -8.12
N GLU A 177 -30.35 -6.48 -7.02
CA GLU A 177 -30.13 -5.50 -5.92
C GLU A 177 -28.97 -4.52 -6.22
N VAL A 178 -28.23 -4.73 -7.32
CA VAL A 178 -27.08 -3.91 -7.70
C VAL A 178 -27.51 -2.90 -8.76
N GLU A 179 -27.09 -1.66 -8.60
CA GLU A 179 -27.35 -0.60 -9.57
C GLU A 179 -26.35 -0.66 -10.73
N PHE A 180 -26.82 -0.52 -11.97
CA PHE A 180 -26.03 -0.51 -13.18
C PHE A 180 -26.23 0.76 -14.00
N LEU A 181 -25.17 1.22 -14.66
CA LEU A 181 -25.21 2.26 -15.70
C LEU A 181 -24.39 1.78 -16.91
N ASN A 182 -25.01 1.70 -18.09
CA ASN A 182 -24.35 1.27 -19.33
C ASN A 182 -23.58 -0.08 -19.20
N ASP A 183 -24.17 -1.07 -18.54
CA ASP A 183 -23.60 -2.39 -18.25
C ASP A 183 -22.41 -2.38 -17.30
N VAL A 184 -22.21 -1.29 -16.56
CA VAL A 184 -21.20 -1.17 -15.50
C VAL A 184 -21.89 -1.04 -14.16
N VAL A 185 -21.37 -1.75 -13.16
CA VAL A 185 -21.84 -1.70 -11.77
C VAL A 185 -21.61 -0.30 -11.19
N ILE A 186 -22.57 0.21 -10.44
CA ILE A 186 -22.39 1.46 -9.67
C ILE A 186 -21.91 1.12 -8.26
N ASN A 187 -20.78 1.71 -7.87
CA ASN A 187 -20.23 1.60 -6.54
C ASN A 187 -21.21 2.19 -5.50
N PRO A 188 -21.72 1.40 -4.56
CA PRO A 188 -22.74 1.86 -3.60
C PRO A 188 -22.21 2.93 -2.62
N TYR A 189 -20.92 3.01 -2.40
CA TYR A 189 -20.27 3.96 -1.49
C TYR A 189 -19.95 5.29 -2.18
N LYS A 190 -19.37 5.24 -3.37
CA LYS A 190 -18.87 6.42 -4.10
C LYS A 190 -19.88 6.97 -5.13
N LYS A 191 -20.93 6.23 -5.44
CA LYS A 191 -21.98 6.59 -6.44
C LYS A 191 -21.40 6.90 -7.82
N CYS A 192 -20.37 6.20 -8.23
CA CYS A 192 -19.75 6.27 -9.56
C CYS A 192 -19.64 4.86 -10.16
N GLU A 193 -19.31 4.75 -11.45
CA GLU A 193 -19.06 3.49 -12.12
C GLU A 193 -17.94 2.71 -11.40
N LEU A 194 -18.10 1.41 -11.19
CA LEU A 194 -17.08 0.54 -10.62
C LEU A 194 -16.24 -0.03 -11.76
N LEU A 195 -15.02 0.46 -11.90
CA LEU A 195 -14.11 0.11 -12.98
C LEU A 195 -13.07 -0.91 -12.53
N TYR A 196 -12.83 -1.92 -13.36
CA TYR A 196 -11.87 -2.97 -13.07
C TYR A 196 -10.54 -2.71 -13.77
N LEU A 197 -9.47 -3.15 -13.11
CA LEU A 197 -8.12 -3.11 -13.64
C LEU A 197 -7.47 -4.49 -13.51
N PRO A 198 -6.64 -4.94 -14.46
CA PRO A 198 -5.83 -6.13 -14.26
C PRO A 198 -4.66 -5.82 -13.32
N GLU A 199 -4.32 -6.77 -12.45
CA GLU A 199 -3.18 -6.64 -11.53
C GLU A 199 -1.85 -6.39 -12.26
N GLU A 200 -1.72 -6.91 -13.47
CA GLU A 200 -0.46 -6.85 -14.24
C GLU A 200 -0.01 -5.42 -14.58
N ILE A 201 -0.93 -4.44 -14.62
CA ILE A 201 -0.59 -3.04 -14.92
C ILE A 201 -0.36 -2.19 -13.67
N LEU A 202 -0.60 -2.76 -12.49
CA LEU A 202 -0.49 -2.06 -11.22
C LEU A 202 0.89 -2.26 -10.59
N HIS A 203 1.46 -1.18 -10.10
CA HIS A 203 2.68 -1.19 -9.31
C HIS A 203 2.83 0.13 -8.56
N GLU A 204 3.78 0.18 -7.62
CA GLU A 204 4.27 1.46 -7.12
C GLU A 204 4.87 2.25 -8.30
N LEU A 205 4.60 3.56 -8.34
CA LEU A 205 5.27 4.42 -9.32
C LEU A 205 6.68 4.77 -8.82
N PRO A 206 7.67 4.91 -9.71
CA PRO A 206 9.00 5.41 -9.37
C PRO A 206 8.96 6.91 -9.07
N ILE A 207 7.98 7.35 -8.30
CA ILE A 207 7.68 8.75 -8.02
C ILE A 207 7.55 8.91 -6.52
N ALA A 208 8.16 9.95 -5.98
CA ALA A 208 8.04 10.30 -4.60
C ALA A 208 6.56 10.56 -4.22
N ARG A 209 6.03 9.77 -3.30
CA ARG A 209 4.66 9.93 -2.78
C ARG A 209 4.52 11.22 -1.98
N CYS A 210 5.61 11.60 -1.30
CA CYS A 210 5.75 12.85 -0.56
C CYS A 210 7.21 13.33 -0.65
N TRP A 211 7.48 14.50 -0.11
CA TRP A 211 8.83 15.07 -0.08
C TRP A 211 9.89 14.12 0.53
N ASN A 212 9.51 13.31 1.52
CA ASN A 212 10.42 12.38 2.19
C ASN A 212 10.77 11.14 1.34
N ASP A 213 10.00 10.85 0.30
CA ASP A 213 10.22 9.69 -0.57
C ASP A 213 11.20 9.96 -1.72
N ILE A 214 11.62 11.21 -1.94
CA ILE A 214 12.54 11.56 -3.04
C ILE A 214 13.82 10.75 -2.97
N ASP A 215 14.40 10.62 -1.77
CA ASP A 215 15.64 9.86 -1.57
C ASP A 215 15.42 8.36 -1.88
N ARG A 216 14.24 7.81 -1.57
CA ARG A 216 13.87 6.44 -1.91
C ARG A 216 13.78 6.25 -3.43
N VAL A 217 13.05 7.12 -4.12
CA VAL A 217 12.88 7.05 -5.58
C VAL A 217 14.22 7.17 -6.30
N ILE A 218 15.10 8.06 -5.84
CA ILE A 218 16.46 8.20 -6.40
C ILE A 218 17.28 6.94 -6.12
N ALA A 219 17.14 6.33 -4.94
CA ALA A 219 17.85 5.10 -4.60
C ALA A 219 17.35 3.90 -5.43
N GLU A 220 16.07 3.87 -5.78
CA GLU A 220 15.46 2.83 -6.61
C GLU A 220 15.76 3.03 -8.10
N ASN A 221 15.81 4.27 -8.58
CA ASN A 221 16.16 4.57 -9.98
C ASN A 221 17.67 4.67 -10.16
N ARG A 222 18.27 3.64 -10.76
CA ARG A 222 19.71 3.54 -10.89
C ARG A 222 20.34 4.70 -11.68
N VAL A 223 19.71 5.14 -12.75
CA VAL A 223 20.24 6.22 -13.62
C VAL A 223 20.22 7.55 -12.89
N ILE A 224 19.08 7.91 -12.28
CA ILE A 224 18.98 9.14 -11.48
C ILE A 224 19.98 9.11 -10.33
N ARG A 225 20.16 7.96 -9.67
CA ARG A 225 21.12 7.79 -8.58
C ARG A 225 22.57 7.97 -9.02
N GLU A 226 22.95 7.41 -10.18
CA GLU A 226 24.29 7.55 -10.74
C GLU A 226 24.56 9.02 -11.08
N GLU A 227 23.65 9.68 -11.77
CA GLU A 227 23.73 11.11 -12.11
C GLU A 227 23.80 12.01 -10.85
N VAL A 228 22.96 11.75 -9.85
CA VAL A 228 22.96 12.52 -8.58
C VAL A 228 24.27 12.28 -7.81
N ASN A 229 24.77 11.04 -7.76
CA ASN A 229 26.02 10.73 -7.05
C ASN A 229 27.24 11.34 -7.73
N GLU A 230 27.31 11.33 -9.05
CA GLU A 230 28.44 11.86 -9.82
C GLU A 230 28.57 13.37 -9.66
N VAL A 231 27.45 14.10 -9.67
CA VAL A 231 27.47 15.57 -9.75
C VAL A 231 27.27 16.26 -8.41
N ILE A 232 26.55 15.66 -7.47
CA ILE A 232 26.05 16.38 -6.28
C ILE A 232 26.48 15.75 -4.96
N GLY A 233 26.79 14.50 -4.91
CA GLY A 233 27.17 13.67 -3.77
C GLY A 233 26.99 14.26 -2.37
N ASN A 234 27.88 15.15 -1.94
CA ASN A 234 27.86 15.75 -0.63
C ASN A 234 26.87 16.93 -0.46
N LYS A 235 26.44 17.57 -1.57
CA LYS A 235 25.47 18.68 -1.49
C LYS A 235 24.05 18.13 -1.33
N TRP A 236 23.73 17.03 -2.01
CA TRP A 236 22.41 16.41 -1.99
C TRP A 236 21.89 16.12 -0.57
N ARG A 237 22.75 15.55 0.27
CA ARG A 237 22.40 15.21 1.67
C ARG A 237 22.03 16.43 2.52
N LYS A 238 22.42 17.64 2.10
CA LYS A 238 22.19 18.90 2.83
C LYS A 238 20.99 19.68 2.32
N LEU A 239 20.43 19.30 1.16
CA LEU A 239 19.28 19.98 0.57
C LEU A 239 17.98 19.61 1.30
N ALA A 240 17.12 20.60 1.53
CA ALA A 240 15.75 20.36 1.91
C ALA A 240 14.99 19.63 0.78
N SER A 241 13.94 18.89 1.12
CA SER A 241 13.20 18.10 0.13
C SER A 241 12.62 18.94 -1.02
N SER A 242 12.18 20.17 -0.75
CA SER A 242 11.73 21.11 -1.79
C SER A 242 12.87 21.54 -2.75
N GLU A 243 14.07 21.71 -2.21
CA GLU A 243 15.24 22.08 -2.99
C GLU A 243 15.72 20.93 -3.90
N LYS A 244 15.50 19.66 -3.49
CA LYS A 244 15.86 18.47 -4.27
C LYS A 244 15.09 18.39 -5.58
N LYS A 245 13.77 18.59 -5.57
CA LYS A 245 12.96 18.60 -6.81
C LYS A 245 13.36 19.74 -7.74
N SER A 246 13.50 20.95 -7.21
CA SER A 246 13.95 22.09 -7.99
C SER A 246 15.34 21.87 -8.60
N TYR A 247 16.23 21.25 -7.84
CA TYR A 247 17.59 20.92 -8.32
C TYR A 247 17.56 19.86 -9.43
N LEU A 248 16.79 18.78 -9.28
CA LEU A 248 16.63 17.77 -10.33
C LEU A 248 16.06 18.40 -11.59
N LYS A 249 15.05 19.25 -11.45
CA LYS A 249 14.47 20.00 -12.57
C LYS A 249 15.50 20.82 -13.33
N GLU A 250 16.25 21.67 -12.63
CA GLU A 250 17.29 22.48 -13.24
C GLU A 250 18.39 21.63 -13.89
N TYR A 251 18.81 20.57 -13.22
CA TYR A 251 19.89 19.72 -13.68
C TYR A 251 19.53 18.94 -14.94
N ILE A 252 18.32 18.34 -14.97
CA ILE A 252 17.89 17.49 -16.09
C ILE A 252 17.42 18.33 -17.27
N PHE A 253 16.66 19.39 -17.06
CA PHE A 253 16.02 20.12 -18.15
C PHE A 253 16.93 21.12 -18.86
N LYS A 254 18.02 21.55 -18.24
CA LYS A 254 18.98 22.46 -18.89
C LYS A 254 19.83 21.78 -19.98
N ASP A 255 19.89 20.45 -19.97
CA ASP A 255 20.70 19.67 -20.90
C ASP A 255 19.86 18.56 -21.55
N SER A 256 19.62 18.70 -22.88
CA SER A 256 18.83 17.72 -23.63
C SER A 256 19.44 16.31 -23.64
N LYS A 257 20.76 16.18 -23.52
CA LYS A 257 21.44 14.87 -23.47
C LYS A 257 21.19 14.19 -22.11
N ARG A 258 21.23 14.95 -21.01
CA ARG A 258 20.90 14.42 -19.67
C ARG A 258 19.43 14.03 -19.60
N CYS A 259 18.55 14.86 -20.12
CA CYS A 259 17.12 14.54 -20.20
C CYS A 259 16.91 13.23 -20.96
N ALA A 260 17.54 13.08 -22.14
CA ALA A 260 17.46 11.85 -22.93
C ALA A 260 18.02 10.63 -22.19
N HIS A 261 19.13 10.79 -21.46
CA HIS A 261 19.73 9.70 -20.67
C HIS A 261 18.82 9.23 -19.52
N VAL A 262 18.20 10.17 -18.78
CA VAL A 262 17.25 9.86 -17.71
C VAL A 262 16.01 9.14 -18.27
N ILE A 263 15.46 9.61 -19.39
CA ILE A 263 14.32 8.98 -20.05
C ILE A 263 14.67 7.56 -20.53
N GLU A 264 15.85 7.38 -21.13
CA GLU A 264 16.29 6.07 -21.60
C GLU A 264 16.48 5.10 -20.42
N GLY A 265 17.07 5.57 -19.31
CA GLY A 265 17.16 4.79 -18.08
C GLY A 265 15.80 4.37 -17.55
N TYR A 266 14.84 5.30 -17.50
CA TYR A 266 13.46 5.02 -17.12
C TYR A 266 12.80 3.96 -18.02
N LYS A 267 12.93 4.09 -19.35
CA LYS A 267 12.33 3.14 -20.33
C LYS A 267 12.86 1.72 -20.20
N ASN A 268 14.07 1.55 -19.69
CA ASN A 268 14.77 0.27 -19.55
C ASN A 268 14.71 -0.26 -18.11
N GLU A 269 13.97 0.39 -17.20
CA GLU A 269 13.84 -0.04 -15.82
C GLU A 269 13.03 -1.34 -15.72
N GLU A 270 13.55 -2.31 -14.99
CA GLU A 270 12.83 -3.54 -14.67
C GLU A 270 11.86 -3.29 -13.49
N ILE A 271 10.57 -3.30 -13.78
CA ILE A 271 9.53 -3.12 -12.78
C ILE A 271 9.03 -4.47 -12.30
N GLY A 272 9.05 -4.66 -10.98
CA GLY A 272 8.55 -5.85 -10.32
C GLY A 272 7.07 -6.15 -10.66
N ARG A 273 6.60 -7.32 -10.27
CA ARG A 273 5.18 -7.68 -10.40
C ARG A 273 4.37 -7.01 -9.30
N PHE A 274 3.06 -6.87 -9.53
CA PHE A 274 2.11 -6.46 -8.51
C PHE A 274 2.32 -7.23 -7.21
N SER A 275 2.29 -6.54 -6.08
CA SER A 275 2.38 -7.13 -4.76
C SER A 275 1.39 -6.44 -3.82
N PRO A 276 0.41 -7.18 -3.26
CA PRO A 276 -0.51 -6.63 -2.25
C PRO A 276 0.22 -5.98 -1.06
N ALA A 277 1.43 -6.45 -0.73
CA ALA A 277 2.22 -5.96 0.40
C ALA A 277 2.77 -4.52 0.21
N SER A 278 2.67 -3.96 -0.99
CA SER A 278 3.05 -2.57 -1.25
C SER A 278 2.12 -1.57 -0.55
N ASP A 279 0.84 -1.92 -0.39
CA ASP A 279 -0.13 -1.18 0.42
C ASP A 279 -0.47 -1.99 1.67
N ILE A 280 -0.10 -1.49 2.84
CA ILE A 280 -0.27 -2.24 4.10
C ILE A 280 -1.74 -2.39 4.49
N GLU A 281 -2.59 -1.40 4.19
CA GLU A 281 -4.02 -1.47 4.53
C GLU A 281 -4.75 -2.46 3.63
N TYR A 282 -4.47 -2.43 2.34
CA TYR A 282 -4.98 -3.41 1.38
C TYR A 282 -4.50 -4.82 1.72
N PHE A 283 -3.22 -4.97 2.04
CA PHE A 283 -2.62 -6.24 2.42
C PHE A 283 -3.29 -6.85 3.66
N ILE A 284 -3.50 -6.03 4.70
CA ILE A 284 -4.21 -6.44 5.92
C ILE A 284 -5.66 -6.86 5.58
N ALA A 285 -6.37 -6.06 4.76
CA ALA A 285 -7.74 -6.39 4.35
C ALA A 285 -7.79 -7.71 3.56
N THR A 286 -6.83 -7.95 2.66
CA THR A 286 -6.71 -9.21 1.88
C THR A 286 -6.52 -10.42 2.79
N ILE A 287 -5.68 -10.29 3.81
CA ILE A 287 -5.47 -11.37 4.77
C ILE A 287 -6.73 -11.64 5.58
N PHE A 288 -7.42 -10.59 6.03
CA PHE A 288 -8.68 -10.74 6.75
C PHE A 288 -9.73 -11.48 5.91
N LYS A 289 -9.85 -11.12 4.63
CA LYS A 289 -10.70 -11.82 3.67
C LYS A 289 -10.34 -13.31 3.56
N GLN A 290 -9.05 -13.64 3.44
CA GLN A 290 -8.58 -15.03 3.38
C GLN A 290 -8.87 -15.80 4.69
N MET A 291 -8.64 -15.19 5.84
CA MET A 291 -8.94 -15.79 7.14
C MET A 291 -10.44 -16.05 7.30
N LYS A 292 -11.31 -15.12 6.89
CA LYS A 292 -12.76 -15.29 6.89
C LYS A 292 -13.19 -16.47 5.99
N ARG A 293 -12.67 -16.55 4.77
CA ARG A 293 -12.96 -17.63 3.81
C ARG A 293 -12.45 -18.99 4.25
N SER A 294 -11.30 -19.06 4.92
CA SER A 294 -10.74 -20.30 5.46
C SER A 294 -11.50 -20.86 6.67
N GLY A 295 -12.51 -20.14 7.16
CA GLY A 295 -13.21 -20.50 8.38
C GLY A 295 -12.37 -20.35 9.66
N ALA A 296 -11.27 -19.60 9.61
CA ALA A 296 -10.40 -19.39 10.76
C ALA A 296 -11.12 -18.75 11.95
N PHE A 297 -12.28 -18.13 11.71
CA PHE A 297 -13.13 -17.54 12.74
C PHE A 297 -14.28 -18.46 13.20
N ASN A 298 -14.57 -19.58 12.52
CA ASN A 298 -15.76 -20.42 12.80
C ASN A 298 -15.75 -21.02 14.21
N PHE A 299 -14.58 -21.26 14.82
CA PHE A 299 -14.50 -21.78 16.19
C PHE A 299 -14.70 -20.68 17.26
N LEU A 300 -14.83 -19.41 16.86
CA LEU A 300 -15.18 -18.30 17.76
C LEU A 300 -16.67 -18.20 18.03
N GLU A 301 -17.52 -18.77 17.17
CA GLU A 301 -18.98 -18.59 17.19
C GLU A 301 -19.70 -19.43 18.23
N HIS A 302 -19.03 -20.42 18.88
CA HIS A 302 -19.71 -21.46 19.66
C HIS A 302 -19.32 -21.58 21.13
N SER A 303 -18.65 -20.60 21.74
CA SER A 303 -18.28 -20.68 23.14
C SER A 303 -19.11 -19.72 24.01
N ASP A 304 -19.80 -20.26 25.03
CA ASP A 304 -20.43 -19.46 26.09
C ASP A 304 -19.33 -18.79 26.93
N HIS A 305 -19.24 -17.47 26.84
CA HIS A 305 -18.16 -16.66 27.42
C HIS A 305 -18.61 -15.89 28.67
N SER A 306 -19.71 -16.27 29.28
CA SER A 306 -20.15 -15.68 30.55
C SER A 306 -19.11 -15.98 31.66
N GLY A 307 -18.35 -14.93 32.03
CA GLY A 307 -17.36 -15.02 33.11
C GLY A 307 -15.88 -14.93 32.68
N ILE A 308 -15.57 -14.85 31.39
CA ILE A 308 -14.19 -14.70 30.87
C ILE A 308 -13.74 -13.25 31.00
N GLY A 309 -12.51 -13.02 31.45
CA GLY A 309 -11.90 -11.69 31.57
C GLY A 309 -11.02 -11.31 30.36
N SER A 310 -10.51 -10.07 30.39
CA SER A 310 -9.64 -9.53 29.31
C SER A 310 -8.37 -10.36 29.10
N TRP A 311 -7.87 -11.02 30.15
CA TRP A 311 -6.69 -11.89 30.08
C TRP A 311 -6.93 -13.13 29.22
N GLU A 312 -7.99 -13.85 29.50
CA GLU A 312 -8.38 -15.07 28.78
C GLU A 312 -8.71 -14.75 27.32
N VAL A 313 -9.41 -13.62 27.07
CA VAL A 313 -9.70 -13.14 25.73
C VAL A 313 -8.41 -12.81 24.97
N SER A 314 -7.47 -12.13 25.62
CA SER A 314 -6.18 -11.80 25.00
C SER A 314 -5.39 -13.05 24.61
N LEU A 315 -5.35 -14.06 25.48
CA LEU A 315 -4.70 -15.33 25.17
C LEU A 315 -5.39 -16.04 24.00
N LYS A 316 -6.72 -16.05 23.99
CA LYS A 316 -7.50 -16.66 22.90
C LYS A 316 -7.21 -16.01 21.55
N VAL A 317 -7.19 -14.69 21.49
CA VAL A 317 -6.83 -13.93 20.28
C VAL A 317 -5.42 -14.29 19.82
N LEU A 318 -4.48 -14.36 20.72
CA LEU A 318 -3.08 -14.72 20.40
C LEU A 318 -2.96 -16.19 19.98
N ASP A 319 -3.73 -17.13 20.56
CA ASP A 319 -3.72 -18.54 20.16
C ASP A 319 -4.26 -18.72 18.73
N ILE A 320 -5.31 -17.97 18.36
CA ILE A 320 -5.85 -17.93 17.00
C ILE A 320 -4.79 -17.43 16.02
N PHE A 321 -4.17 -16.30 16.35
CA PHE A 321 -3.12 -15.73 15.51
C PHE A 321 -1.93 -16.67 15.39
N LYS A 322 -1.48 -17.27 16.49
CA LYS A 322 -0.38 -18.24 16.50
C LYS A 322 -0.69 -19.46 15.62
N PHE A 323 -1.86 -20.06 15.78
CA PHE A 323 -2.30 -21.20 14.96
C PHE A 323 -2.28 -20.85 13.47
N TRP A 324 -2.79 -19.67 13.12
CA TRP A 324 -2.76 -19.22 11.74
C TRP A 324 -1.33 -19.01 11.22
N VAL A 325 -0.44 -18.39 12.02
CA VAL A 325 0.94 -18.17 11.63
C VAL A 325 1.71 -19.47 11.48
N GLU A 326 1.64 -20.36 12.48
CA GLU A 326 2.49 -21.55 12.58
C GLU A 326 1.97 -22.72 11.73
N ASP A 327 0.65 -22.92 11.65
CA ASP A 327 0.04 -24.10 11.05
C ASP A 327 -0.65 -23.84 9.70
N ASN A 328 -1.01 -22.59 9.41
CA ASN A 328 -1.69 -22.18 8.17
C ASN A 328 -0.86 -21.26 7.26
N LYS A 329 0.47 -21.32 7.36
CA LYS A 329 1.44 -20.55 6.53
C LYS A 329 1.33 -19.02 6.67
N GLY A 330 0.69 -18.49 7.70
CA GLY A 330 0.64 -17.05 7.94
C GLY A 330 2.02 -16.40 8.08
N TRP A 331 3.05 -17.19 8.42
CA TRP A 331 4.45 -16.75 8.39
C TRP A 331 4.91 -16.27 7.02
N ASP A 332 4.39 -16.83 5.92
CA ASP A 332 4.78 -16.44 4.56
C ASP A 332 4.32 -15.00 4.25
N ILE A 333 3.15 -14.65 4.74
CA ILE A 333 2.58 -13.31 4.62
C ILE A 333 3.40 -12.30 5.43
N ILE A 334 3.73 -12.63 6.68
CA ILE A 334 4.58 -11.77 7.53
C ILE A 334 5.94 -11.54 6.86
N LEU A 335 6.55 -12.57 6.29
CA LEU A 335 7.84 -12.46 5.61
C LEU A 335 7.77 -11.71 4.28
N SER A 336 6.63 -11.74 3.59
CA SER A 336 6.39 -10.99 2.34
C SER A 336 6.29 -9.48 2.58
N ALA A 337 5.90 -9.06 3.78
CA ALA A 337 5.86 -7.64 4.13
C ALA A 337 7.27 -7.01 4.12
N PRO A 338 7.42 -5.74 3.69
CA PRO A 338 8.68 -5.01 3.76
C PRO A 338 9.26 -5.04 5.18
N SER A 339 10.58 -5.27 5.30
CA SER A 339 11.22 -5.50 6.60
C SER A 339 10.94 -4.41 7.64
N ALA A 340 10.91 -3.14 7.22
CA ALA A 340 10.60 -2.00 8.07
C ALA A 340 9.12 -1.94 8.55
N LYS A 341 8.22 -2.70 7.91
CA LYS A 341 6.78 -2.70 8.22
C LYS A 341 6.31 -4.01 8.88
N ARG A 342 7.16 -5.02 8.98
CA ARG A 342 6.78 -6.36 9.48
C ARG A 342 6.20 -6.36 10.89
N GLU A 343 6.76 -5.56 11.80
CA GLU A 343 6.24 -5.46 13.18
C GLU A 343 4.82 -4.88 13.18
N LYS A 344 4.61 -3.80 12.44
CA LYS A 344 3.29 -3.18 12.29
C LYS A 344 2.29 -4.11 11.56
N THR A 345 2.75 -4.90 10.61
CA THR A 345 1.94 -5.94 9.95
C THR A 345 1.49 -7.00 10.97
N VAL A 346 2.40 -7.49 11.81
CA VAL A 346 2.04 -8.47 12.86
C VAL A 346 1.02 -7.89 13.85
N GLN A 347 1.21 -6.66 14.29
CA GLN A 347 0.28 -5.97 15.18
C GLN A 347 -1.12 -5.86 14.56
N GLY A 348 -1.20 -5.42 13.28
CA GLY A 348 -2.45 -5.34 12.53
C GLY A 348 -3.15 -6.69 12.36
N LEU A 349 -2.38 -7.75 12.13
CA LEU A 349 -2.92 -9.11 12.00
C LEU A 349 -3.50 -9.65 13.33
N ILE A 350 -2.85 -9.35 14.46
CA ILE A 350 -3.37 -9.68 15.78
C ILE A 350 -4.68 -8.91 16.03
N GLN A 351 -4.73 -7.62 15.66
CA GLN A 351 -5.96 -6.82 15.74
C GLN A 351 -7.09 -7.47 14.94
N LEU A 352 -6.83 -7.84 13.69
CA LEU A 352 -7.84 -8.49 12.84
C LEU A 352 -8.31 -9.82 13.42
N SER A 353 -7.42 -10.60 14.01
CA SER A 353 -7.77 -11.87 14.66
C SER A 353 -8.67 -11.69 15.88
N GLY A 354 -8.60 -10.53 16.54
CA GLY A 354 -9.28 -10.29 17.80
C GLY A 354 -10.49 -9.36 17.74
N LEU A 355 -10.58 -8.48 16.75
CA LEU A 355 -11.56 -7.40 16.75
C LEU A 355 -13.01 -7.93 16.83
N LYS A 356 -13.40 -8.80 15.90
CA LYS A 356 -14.76 -9.38 15.87
C LYS A 356 -15.06 -10.18 17.12
N TYR A 357 -14.10 -10.96 17.60
CA TYR A 357 -14.26 -11.73 18.83
C TYR A 357 -14.48 -10.84 20.05
N CYS A 358 -13.72 -9.74 20.14
CA CYS A 358 -13.86 -8.78 21.22
C CYS A 358 -15.23 -8.07 21.17
N GLU A 359 -15.65 -7.60 19.99
CA GLU A 359 -16.96 -6.97 19.79
C GLU A 359 -18.12 -7.88 20.21
N ASP A 360 -18.12 -9.13 19.73
CA ASP A 360 -19.18 -10.11 20.02
C ASP A 360 -19.26 -10.48 21.51
N ASN A 361 -18.16 -10.32 22.26
CA ASN A 361 -18.06 -10.64 23.67
C ASN A 361 -18.03 -9.41 24.60
N ASN A 362 -18.35 -8.23 24.08
CA ASN A 362 -18.38 -6.97 24.80
C ASN A 362 -17.05 -6.62 25.48
N PHE A 363 -15.96 -6.76 24.68
CA PHE A 363 -14.62 -6.24 24.99
C PHE A 363 -14.26 -5.11 24.05
N ASP A 364 -13.59 -4.11 24.58
CA ASP A 364 -12.97 -3.06 23.80
C ASP A 364 -11.56 -3.50 23.34
N PHE A 365 -11.31 -3.42 22.05
CA PHE A 365 -10.01 -3.69 21.45
C PHE A 365 -9.41 -2.37 20.93
N THR A 366 -8.42 -1.85 21.64
CA THR A 366 -7.76 -0.58 21.30
C THR A 366 -6.37 -0.86 20.73
N PHE A 367 -6.08 -0.30 19.56
CA PHE A 367 -4.78 -0.34 18.91
C PHE A 367 -4.02 0.97 19.17
N GLU A 368 -2.72 0.87 19.50
CA GLU A 368 -1.87 2.01 19.87
C GLU A 368 -2.53 2.99 20.88
N PRO A 369 -3.04 2.53 22.04
CA PRO A 369 -3.63 3.42 23.02
C PRO A 369 -2.60 4.41 23.56
N ASN A 370 -2.76 5.70 23.25
CA ASN A 370 -1.83 6.76 23.66
C ASN A 370 -2.20 7.31 25.04
N GLU A 371 -1.53 6.82 26.09
CA GLU A 371 -1.80 7.16 27.50
C GLU A 371 -0.60 7.85 28.21
N GLY A 372 0.15 8.67 27.48
CA GLY A 372 1.19 9.55 28.07
C GLY A 372 2.64 9.13 27.83
N PRO A 373 3.20 8.04 28.42
CA PRO A 373 4.63 7.69 28.23
C PRO A 373 4.94 7.01 26.90
N GLY A 374 3.97 6.92 25.99
CA GLY A 374 4.02 6.25 24.69
C GLY A 374 2.88 5.24 24.56
N PRO A 375 2.49 4.87 23.33
CA PRO A 375 1.44 3.89 23.09
C PRO A 375 1.94 2.47 23.36
N ALA A 376 1.14 1.65 24.09
CA ALA A 376 1.25 0.20 23.99
C ALA A 376 0.76 -0.25 22.62
N ASP A 377 1.16 -1.43 22.16
CA ASP A 377 0.73 -1.88 20.83
C ASP A 377 -0.78 -2.21 20.81
N ILE A 378 -1.27 -2.95 21.81
CA ILE A 378 -2.67 -3.39 21.89
C ILE A 378 -3.15 -3.37 23.35
N LYS A 379 -4.41 -2.94 23.54
CA LYS A 379 -5.14 -3.06 24.79
C LYS A 379 -6.47 -3.77 24.57
N ILE A 380 -6.76 -4.81 25.36
CA ILE A 380 -8.07 -5.46 25.40
C ILE A 380 -8.68 -5.20 26.79
N SER A 381 -9.90 -4.66 26.83
CA SER A 381 -10.51 -4.26 28.09
C SER A 381 -12.02 -4.50 28.13
N ARG A 382 -12.53 -4.74 29.38
CA ARG A 382 -13.95 -4.70 29.68
C ARG A 382 -14.15 -3.73 30.85
N GLY A 383 -14.58 -2.53 30.52
CA GLY A 383 -14.70 -1.43 31.47
C GLY A 383 -13.33 -0.95 31.99
N SER A 384 -13.35 -0.18 33.10
CA SER A 384 -12.14 0.49 33.60
C SER A 384 -11.21 -0.41 34.44
N LYS A 385 -11.68 -1.55 34.90
CA LYS A 385 -10.96 -2.40 35.87
C LYS A 385 -10.34 -3.65 35.26
N ASP A 386 -10.91 -4.17 34.19
CA ASP A 386 -10.43 -5.39 33.54
C ASP A 386 -9.73 -5.04 32.21
N LYS A 387 -8.39 -4.95 32.25
CA LYS A 387 -7.56 -4.54 31.15
C LYS A 387 -6.34 -5.44 31.01
N THR A 388 -6.02 -5.84 29.79
CA THR A 388 -4.80 -6.56 29.44
C THR A 388 -4.04 -5.75 28.38
N ILE A 389 -2.74 -5.55 28.61
CA ILE A 389 -1.81 -4.87 27.70
C ILE A 389 -1.00 -5.92 26.95
N ILE A 390 -0.84 -5.71 25.66
CA ILE A 390 -0.04 -6.57 24.80
C ILE A 390 1.00 -5.70 24.10
N GLU A 391 2.26 -6.10 24.19
CA GLU A 391 3.39 -5.52 23.46
C GLU A 391 3.94 -6.54 22.50
N VAL A 392 4.17 -6.17 21.25
CA VAL A 392 4.61 -7.06 20.17
C VAL A 392 5.99 -6.64 19.68
N LYS A 393 6.94 -7.56 19.69
CA LYS A 393 8.28 -7.32 19.12
C LYS A 393 8.75 -8.49 18.27
N LEU A 394 9.33 -8.15 17.14
CA LEU A 394 10.05 -9.13 16.32
C LEU A 394 11.40 -9.46 16.91
N ASN A 395 11.87 -10.68 16.71
CA ASN A 395 13.22 -11.06 17.16
C ASN A 395 14.35 -10.34 16.38
N THR A 396 14.03 -9.68 15.28
CA THR A 396 14.97 -8.80 14.54
C THR A 396 15.04 -7.38 15.11
N ASN A 397 14.03 -6.94 15.87
CA ASN A 397 14.04 -5.63 16.50
C ASN A 397 15.21 -5.51 17.49
N PRO A 398 16.05 -4.47 17.44
CA PRO A 398 17.15 -4.28 18.39
C PRO A 398 16.67 -4.09 19.82
N ASP A 399 15.51 -3.47 20.02
CA ASP A 399 14.98 -3.10 21.33
C ASP A 399 14.08 -4.17 21.95
N TYR A 400 14.08 -5.42 21.40
CA TYR A 400 13.22 -6.51 21.87
C TYR A 400 13.37 -6.80 23.37
N LEU A 401 14.59 -6.67 23.92
CA LEU A 401 14.83 -6.93 25.34
C LEU A 401 14.38 -5.77 26.23
N HIS A 402 14.66 -4.54 25.81
CA HIS A 402 14.20 -3.32 26.45
C HIS A 402 12.65 -3.25 26.48
N GLY A 403 11.99 -3.62 25.37
CA GLY A 403 10.53 -3.77 25.32
C GLY A 403 9.99 -4.67 26.40
N TYR A 404 10.64 -5.81 26.65
CA TYR A 404 10.25 -6.76 27.72
C TYR A 404 10.59 -6.26 29.12
N GLU A 405 11.78 -5.70 29.31
CA GLU A 405 12.29 -5.36 30.65
C GLU A 405 11.73 -4.04 31.19
N GLU A 406 11.38 -3.07 30.33
CA GLU A 406 11.02 -1.73 30.76
C GLU A 406 9.72 -1.19 30.16
N GLN A 407 9.52 -1.26 28.81
CA GLN A 407 8.40 -0.61 28.16
C GLN A 407 7.05 -1.14 28.62
N ILE A 408 6.85 -2.46 28.54
CA ILE A 408 5.56 -3.08 28.89
C ILE A 408 5.16 -2.84 30.36
N GLU A 409 6.13 -2.78 31.28
CA GLU A 409 5.85 -2.46 32.68
C GLU A 409 5.43 -1.00 32.86
N THR A 410 6.02 -0.08 32.09
CA THR A 410 5.65 1.33 32.10
C THR A 410 4.22 1.51 31.61
N TYR A 411 3.83 0.83 30.54
CA TYR A 411 2.45 0.86 30.02
C TYR A 411 1.45 0.24 30.99
N ALA A 412 1.82 -0.88 31.62
CA ALA A 412 0.98 -1.53 32.62
C ALA A 412 0.69 -0.63 33.83
N LYS A 413 1.70 0.10 34.29
CA LYS A 413 1.55 1.07 35.39
C LYS A 413 0.65 2.24 34.99
N ALA A 414 0.79 2.78 33.77
CA ALA A 414 -0.07 3.85 33.26
C ALA A 414 -1.53 3.41 33.17
N GLU A 415 -1.78 2.19 32.69
CA GLU A 415 -3.12 1.60 32.59
C GLU A 415 -3.64 1.01 33.90
N LYS A 416 -2.87 1.03 34.99
CA LYS A 416 -3.21 0.49 36.31
C LYS A 416 -3.62 -0.99 36.24
N THR A 417 -2.86 -1.79 35.52
CA THR A 417 -3.08 -3.23 35.40
C THR A 417 -1.78 -4.01 35.64
N ASN A 418 -1.89 -5.27 36.06
CA ASN A 418 -0.77 -6.25 36.10
C ASN A 418 -0.89 -7.30 35.01
N LYS A 419 -1.95 -7.22 34.18
CA LYS A 419 -2.19 -8.17 33.09
C LYS A 419 -1.43 -7.68 31.86
N CYS A 420 -0.26 -8.25 31.62
CA CYS A 420 0.64 -7.87 30.53
C CYS A 420 1.10 -9.11 29.77
N ILE A 421 1.02 -9.07 28.45
CA ILE A 421 1.51 -10.12 27.56
C ILE A 421 2.54 -9.52 26.63
N TYR A 422 3.73 -10.09 26.61
CA TYR A 422 4.79 -9.74 25.68
C TYR A 422 4.86 -10.78 24.59
N VAL A 423 4.50 -10.40 23.37
CA VAL A 423 4.49 -11.27 22.20
C VAL A 423 5.83 -11.16 21.48
N TYR A 424 6.63 -12.21 21.54
CA TYR A 424 7.90 -12.32 20.87
C TYR A 424 7.76 -13.15 19.61
N VAL A 425 7.85 -12.49 18.44
CA VAL A 425 7.66 -13.14 17.13
C VAL A 425 9.01 -13.44 16.49
N LYS A 426 9.26 -14.71 16.22
CA LYS A 426 10.49 -15.19 15.60
C LYS A 426 10.31 -15.23 14.09
N ILE A 427 10.96 -14.31 13.38
CA ILE A 427 10.97 -14.28 11.91
C ILE A 427 12.29 -14.75 11.29
N GLU A 428 13.36 -14.76 12.09
CA GLU A 428 14.70 -15.23 11.70
C GLU A 428 15.31 -16.13 12.78
N LYS A 429 16.37 -16.86 12.42
CA LYS A 429 17.09 -17.71 13.38
C LYS A 429 18.05 -16.87 14.22
N HIS A 430 17.68 -16.54 15.45
CA HIS A 430 18.50 -15.82 16.42
C HIS A 430 18.58 -16.57 17.78
N PRO A 431 19.27 -17.73 17.87
CA PRO A 431 19.28 -18.55 19.09
C PRO A 431 19.74 -17.81 20.35
N GLN A 432 20.69 -16.87 20.19
CA GLN A 432 21.19 -16.09 21.33
C GLN A 432 20.13 -15.11 21.86
N LYS A 433 19.35 -14.45 20.97
CA LYS A 433 18.25 -13.57 21.38
C LYS A 433 17.13 -14.38 22.02
N ASP A 434 16.78 -15.52 21.43
CA ASP A 434 15.76 -16.45 21.98
C ASP A 434 16.14 -16.92 23.39
N LYS A 435 17.43 -17.19 23.63
CA LYS A 435 17.94 -17.57 24.96
C LYS A 435 17.87 -16.39 25.94
N LYS A 436 18.27 -15.18 25.50
CA LYS A 436 18.26 -13.98 26.35
C LYS A 436 16.86 -13.60 26.83
N ILE A 437 15.86 -13.59 25.93
CA ILE A 437 14.49 -13.23 26.30
C ILE A 437 13.89 -14.26 27.30
N LYS A 438 14.14 -15.56 27.10
CA LYS A 438 13.71 -16.60 28.04
C LYS A 438 14.39 -16.45 29.41
N GLN A 439 15.68 -16.09 29.44
CA GLN A 439 16.40 -15.83 30.69
C GLN A 439 15.87 -14.58 31.41
N ALA A 440 15.50 -13.52 30.66
CA ALA A 440 14.89 -12.33 31.23
C ALA A 440 13.54 -12.67 31.86
N TYR A 441 12.70 -13.46 31.17
CA TYR A 441 11.44 -13.96 31.70
C TYR A 441 11.62 -14.73 33.03
N LEU A 442 12.55 -15.70 33.04
CA LEU A 442 12.83 -16.50 34.26
C LEU A 442 13.40 -15.66 35.41
N ARG A 443 14.19 -14.62 35.13
CA ARG A 443 14.67 -13.67 36.14
C ARG A 443 13.52 -12.89 36.76
N ARG A 444 12.62 -12.36 35.93
CA ARG A 444 11.45 -11.60 36.42
C ARG A 444 10.48 -12.43 37.24
N GLN A 445 10.28 -13.69 36.90
CA GLN A 445 9.47 -14.60 37.73
C GLN A 445 10.01 -14.77 39.15
N LYS A 446 11.34 -14.60 39.35
CA LYS A 446 12.00 -14.72 40.66
C LYS A 446 12.07 -13.40 41.43
N SER A 447 12.03 -12.26 40.78
CA SER A 447 12.25 -10.94 41.40
C SER A 447 11.01 -10.31 42.02
N GLY A 448 9.83 -10.84 41.74
CA GLY A 448 8.55 -10.22 42.18
C GLY A 448 8.18 -8.99 41.34
N GLY A 449 6.98 -8.44 41.55
CA GLY A 449 6.45 -7.32 40.78
C GLY A 449 5.63 -7.75 39.56
N ILE A 450 5.44 -6.85 38.59
CA ILE A 450 4.71 -7.16 37.35
C ILE A 450 5.58 -8.05 36.47
N VAL A 451 5.13 -9.28 36.21
CA VAL A 451 5.79 -10.23 35.32
C VAL A 451 5.02 -10.34 34.03
N PRO A 452 5.46 -9.70 32.93
CA PRO A 452 4.80 -9.84 31.64
C PRO A 452 4.88 -11.30 31.18
N TYR A 453 3.73 -11.85 30.77
CA TYR A 453 3.68 -13.21 30.23
C TYR A 453 4.36 -13.24 28.86
N LEU A 454 5.40 -14.07 28.72
CA LEU A 454 6.14 -14.21 27.48
C LEU A 454 5.40 -15.18 26.53
N TYR A 455 4.77 -14.62 25.50
CA TYR A 455 4.09 -15.37 24.46
C TYR A 455 4.95 -15.45 23.21
N ILE A 456 5.30 -16.67 22.76
CA ILE A 456 6.23 -16.88 21.64
C ILE A 456 5.48 -17.42 20.44
N ILE A 457 5.70 -16.78 19.26
CA ILE A 457 5.16 -17.18 17.97
C ILE A 457 6.32 -17.43 17.02
N ASP A 458 6.29 -18.57 16.32
CA ASP A 458 7.31 -18.96 15.34
C ASP A 458 6.84 -18.71 13.91
N ALA A 459 7.18 -17.54 13.39
CA ALA A 459 6.92 -17.11 12.01
C ALA A 459 8.12 -17.33 11.08
N GLN A 460 9.03 -18.25 11.41
CA GLN A 460 10.16 -18.59 10.55
C GLN A 460 9.71 -19.42 9.34
N LYS A 461 10.36 -19.18 8.21
CA LYS A 461 10.07 -19.95 6.98
C LYS A 461 10.25 -21.45 7.22
N ARG A 462 9.18 -22.21 7.00
CA ARG A 462 9.20 -23.68 7.08
C ARG A 462 9.33 -24.27 5.69
N LEU A 463 10.19 -25.27 5.53
CA LEU A 463 10.28 -26.07 4.28
C LEU A 463 8.99 -26.88 4.12
N SER A 464 8.45 -26.93 2.90
CA SER A 464 7.29 -27.77 2.60
C SER A 464 7.62 -29.25 2.86
N ALA A 465 6.60 -30.02 3.28
CA ALA A 465 6.76 -31.44 3.58
C ALA A 465 7.32 -32.26 2.38
N SER A 466 7.03 -31.81 1.15
CA SER A 466 7.55 -32.42 -0.10
C SER A 466 9.05 -32.24 -0.32
N ARG A 467 9.73 -31.35 0.43
CA ARG A 467 11.20 -31.15 0.37
C ARG A 467 11.95 -31.74 1.58
N LYS A 468 11.27 -32.45 2.46
CA LYS A 468 11.90 -33.13 3.62
C LYS A 468 12.42 -34.52 3.31
N SER A 469 12.24 -35.00 2.08
CA SER A 469 12.71 -36.32 1.61
C SER A 469 13.71 -36.11 0.47
N SER A 470 14.89 -35.63 0.78
CA SER A 470 16.11 -35.84 -0.02
C SER A 470 17.31 -35.62 0.89
#